data_069e87771ce1d6f0c4436a1548fffdc2
#
_entry.id   069e87771ce1d6f0c4436a1548fffdc2
#
_cell.length_a   1.000
_cell.length_b   1.000
_cell.length_c   1.000
_cell.angle_alpha   90.00
_cell.angle_beta   90.00
_cell.angle_gamma   90.00
#
_symmetry.space_group_name_H-M   'P 1'
#
loop_
_entity.id
_entity.type
_entity.pdbx_description
1 polymer ?
#
loop_
_entity_poly.entity_id
_entity_poly.type
_entity_poly.pdbx_seq_one_letter_code
_entity_poly.pdbx_strand_id
1 'polypeptide(L)'
;PLYSSAASDVYKRQDVIEGMDRDVSGRFINVTYDKKSGGFKGDLLTAAELGRLKTEIDGILREMANSLKVGNVEVLPCEKTKDRDVCAYCDYYAVCGFEQGAPVRKIEKMSLKDAKKALNKEGDDVG
;
A
#
# COMPACT_ATOMS: atom_id res chain seq x y z
N PRO A 1 2.16 -32.36 -7.32
CA PRO A 1 1.08 -32.29 -6.36
C PRO A 1 0.65 -30.88 -6.13
N LEU A 2 -0.46 -30.75 -6.45
CA LEU A 2 -1.33 -29.72 -6.35
C LEU A 2 -1.79 -29.49 -4.99
N TYR A 3 -1.69 -28.41 -4.52
CA TYR A 3 -2.19 -27.92 -3.50
C TYR A 3 -2.44 -26.74 -3.17
N SER A 4 -3.05 -26.08 -2.65
CA SER A 4 -3.64 -26.44 -1.43
C SER A 4 -5.12 -26.05 -1.44
N SER A 5 -5.91 -26.80 -0.73
CA SER A 5 -7.27 -26.38 -0.47
C SER A 5 -7.25 -25.04 0.29
N ALA A 6 -8.20 -24.15 -0.03
CA ALA A 6 -8.35 -22.87 0.65
C ALA A 6 -8.32 -22.99 2.19
N ALA A 7 -8.73 -24.14 2.73
CA ALA A 7 -8.65 -24.46 4.15
C ALA A 7 -7.21 -24.55 4.67
N SER A 8 -6.28 -25.13 3.91
CA SER A 8 -4.87 -25.24 4.32
C SER A 8 -4.18 -23.88 4.39
N ASP A 9 -4.53 -22.95 3.50
CA ASP A 9 -3.96 -21.60 3.52
C ASP A 9 -4.52 -20.74 4.65
N VAL A 10 -5.77 -20.97 5.03
CA VAL A 10 -6.38 -20.34 6.21
C VAL A 10 -5.69 -20.81 7.49
N TYR A 11 -5.42 -22.13 7.61
CA TYR A 11 -4.72 -22.67 8.78
C TYR A 11 -3.31 -22.11 8.92
N LYS A 12 -2.53 -22.10 7.85
CA LYS A 12 -1.16 -21.54 7.89
C LYS A 12 -1.12 -20.06 8.24
N ARG A 13 -2.10 -19.28 7.80
CA ARG A 13 -2.23 -17.87 8.17
C ARG A 13 -2.59 -17.68 9.63
N GLN A 14 -3.42 -18.56 10.17
CA GLN A 14 -3.82 -18.53 11.57
C GLN A 14 -2.62 -18.78 12.48
N ASP A 15 -1.80 -19.79 12.18
CA ASP A 15 -0.58 -20.09 12.93
C ASP A 15 0.39 -18.90 12.97
N VAL A 16 0.57 -18.19 11.87
CA VAL A 16 1.44 -17.00 11.79
C VAL A 16 0.86 -15.86 12.63
N ILE A 17 -0.43 -15.59 12.54
CA ILE A 17 -1.10 -14.53 13.29
C ILE A 17 -1.07 -14.84 14.79
N GLU A 18 -1.34 -16.07 15.19
CA GLU A 18 -1.28 -16.51 16.59
C GLU A 18 0.14 -16.47 17.14
N GLY A 19 1.15 -16.70 16.30
CA GLY A 19 2.56 -16.56 16.67
C GLY A 19 2.96 -15.09 16.92
N MET A 20 2.35 -14.14 16.23
CA MET A 20 2.62 -12.71 16.37
C MET A 20 1.78 -12.04 17.46
N ASP A 21 0.53 -12.46 17.61
CA ASP A 21 -0.41 -11.95 18.63
C ASP A 21 -1.27 -13.13 19.10
N ARG A 22 -0.84 -13.78 20.19
CA ARG A 22 -1.41 -15.06 20.68
C ARG A 22 -2.93 -15.05 20.82
N ASP A 23 -3.48 -13.94 21.25
CA ASP A 23 -4.92 -13.81 21.47
C ASP A 23 -5.65 -13.19 20.28
N VAL A 24 -4.91 -12.83 19.21
CA VAL A 24 -5.42 -12.06 18.07
C VAL A 24 -6.27 -10.87 18.54
N SER A 25 -5.75 -10.20 19.56
CA SER A 25 -6.44 -9.11 20.26
C SER A 25 -6.32 -7.76 19.55
N GLY A 26 -5.48 -7.68 18.51
CA GLY A 26 -5.13 -6.45 17.81
C GLY A 26 -4.11 -5.59 18.57
N ARG A 27 -3.40 -6.19 19.55
CA ARG A 27 -2.42 -5.46 20.37
C ARG A 27 -1.11 -5.18 19.62
N PHE A 28 -0.62 -6.16 18.87
CA PHE A 28 0.65 -6.05 18.13
C PHE A 28 0.45 -5.93 16.63
N ILE A 29 -0.65 -6.49 16.11
CA ILE A 29 -1.07 -6.40 14.72
C ILE A 29 -2.49 -5.87 14.69
N ASN A 30 -2.82 -5.00 13.72
CA ASN A 30 -4.18 -4.44 13.59
C ASN A 30 -5.17 -5.46 13.00
N VAL A 31 -5.27 -6.62 13.63
CA VAL A 31 -6.13 -7.73 13.24
C VAL A 31 -6.81 -8.28 14.46
N THR A 32 -8.12 -8.48 14.39
CA THR A 32 -8.93 -9.11 15.43
C THR A 32 -9.73 -10.27 14.86
N TYR A 33 -9.89 -11.33 15.65
CA TYR A 33 -10.73 -12.46 15.27
C TYR A 33 -12.17 -12.23 15.73
N ASP A 34 -13.09 -12.22 14.77
CA ASP A 34 -14.51 -12.10 15.08
C ASP A 34 -15.15 -13.50 15.21
N LYS A 35 -15.42 -13.89 16.45
CA LYS A 35 -16.03 -15.19 16.77
C LYS A 35 -17.43 -15.38 16.16
N LYS A 36 -18.16 -14.28 15.87
CA LYS A 36 -19.53 -14.36 15.30
C LYS A 36 -19.51 -14.68 13.82
N SER A 37 -18.59 -14.07 13.08
CA SER A 37 -18.45 -14.29 11.63
C SER A 37 -17.46 -15.41 11.29
N GLY A 38 -16.69 -15.90 12.25
CA GLY A 38 -15.67 -16.91 12.05
C GLY A 38 -14.50 -16.43 11.19
N GLY A 39 -14.22 -15.11 11.18
CA GLY A 39 -13.22 -14.50 10.31
C GLY A 39 -12.38 -13.44 10.99
N PHE A 40 -11.32 -13.03 10.31
CA PHE A 40 -10.46 -11.94 10.75
C PHE A 40 -10.99 -10.58 10.26
N LYS A 41 -10.92 -9.58 11.14
CA LYS A 41 -11.22 -8.18 10.84
C LYS A 41 -9.95 -7.34 11.04
N GLY A 42 -9.73 -6.37 10.17
CA GLY A 42 -8.59 -5.46 10.22
C GLY A 42 -8.11 -5.08 8.83
N ASP A 43 -6.94 -4.44 8.77
CA ASP A 43 -6.31 -4.02 7.53
C ASP A 43 -5.58 -5.20 6.87
N LEU A 44 -6.37 -6.11 6.30
CA LEU A 44 -5.89 -7.34 5.69
C LEU A 44 -6.00 -7.30 4.17
N LEU A 45 -4.98 -7.82 3.50
CA LEU A 45 -4.99 -8.11 2.07
C LEU A 45 -4.94 -9.62 1.85
N THR A 46 -5.63 -10.10 0.84
CA THR A 46 -5.45 -11.45 0.34
C THR A 46 -4.11 -11.57 -0.38
N ALA A 47 -3.61 -12.80 -0.57
CA ALA A 47 -2.39 -13.02 -1.34
C ALA A 47 -2.49 -12.51 -2.78
N ALA A 48 -3.67 -12.60 -3.39
CA ALA A 48 -3.93 -12.07 -4.73
C ALA A 48 -3.91 -10.52 -4.76
N GLU A 49 -4.53 -9.86 -3.79
CA GLU A 49 -4.49 -8.40 -3.65
C GLU A 49 -3.06 -7.91 -3.38
N LEU A 50 -2.29 -8.63 -2.56
CA LEU A 50 -0.88 -8.32 -2.31
C LEU A 50 -0.03 -8.48 -3.57
N GLY A 51 -0.30 -9.51 -4.37
CA GLY A 51 0.35 -9.72 -5.67
C GLY A 51 0.08 -8.56 -6.63
N ARG A 52 -1.16 -8.11 -6.73
CA ARG A 52 -1.54 -6.95 -7.55
C ARG A 52 -0.86 -5.67 -7.05
N LEU A 53 -0.93 -5.41 -5.75
CA LEU A 53 -0.24 -4.25 -5.15
C LEU A 53 1.26 -4.25 -5.47
N LYS A 54 1.90 -5.42 -5.39
CA LYS A 54 3.31 -5.55 -5.78
C LYS A 54 3.55 -5.18 -7.24
N THR A 55 2.69 -5.64 -8.14
CA THR A 55 2.78 -5.32 -9.57
C THR A 55 2.67 -3.81 -9.82
N GLU A 56 1.74 -3.12 -9.16
CA GLU A 56 1.59 -1.67 -9.23
C GLU A 56 2.84 -0.94 -8.72
N ILE A 57 3.37 -1.35 -7.58
CA ILE A 57 4.60 -0.79 -7.02
C ILE A 57 5.77 -1.00 -8.00
N ASP A 58 5.94 -2.19 -8.55
CA ASP A 58 6.98 -2.50 -9.54
C ASP A 58 6.83 -1.62 -10.81
N GLY A 59 5.59 -1.34 -11.23
CA GLY A 59 5.29 -0.41 -12.33
C GLY A 59 5.76 1.01 -12.04
N ILE A 60 5.36 1.56 -10.90
CA ILE A 60 5.77 2.90 -10.46
C ILE A 60 7.31 3.00 -10.35
N LEU A 61 7.96 2.00 -9.78
CA LEU A 61 9.42 1.98 -9.65
C LEU A 61 10.12 1.98 -11.01
N ARG A 62 9.58 1.26 -12.00
CA ARG A 62 10.10 1.28 -13.38
C ARG A 62 9.93 2.63 -14.05
N GLU A 63 8.78 3.28 -13.88
CA GLU A 63 8.54 4.64 -14.39
C GLU A 63 9.52 5.64 -13.77
N MET A 64 9.71 5.59 -12.46
CA MET A 64 10.69 6.43 -11.76
C MET A 64 12.11 6.18 -12.28
N ALA A 65 12.52 4.93 -12.43
CA ALA A 65 13.83 4.57 -12.96
C ALA A 65 14.02 5.06 -14.40
N ASN A 66 13.02 4.93 -15.25
CA ASN A 66 13.06 5.44 -16.61
C ASN A 66 13.14 6.97 -16.65
N SER A 67 12.37 7.65 -15.80
CA SER A 67 12.40 9.09 -15.66
C SER A 67 13.79 9.59 -15.27
N LEU A 68 14.43 8.96 -14.30
CA LEU A 68 15.82 9.26 -13.92
C LEU A 68 16.81 9.00 -15.06
N LYS A 69 16.64 7.89 -15.78
CA LYS A 69 17.53 7.50 -16.89
C LYS A 69 17.52 8.50 -18.03
N VAL A 70 16.38 9.14 -18.30
CA VAL A 70 16.29 10.19 -19.31
C VAL A 70 16.64 11.57 -18.78
N GLY A 71 17.09 11.68 -17.54
CA GLY A 71 17.52 12.94 -16.93
C GLY A 71 16.38 13.86 -16.50
N ASN A 72 15.18 13.33 -16.28
CA ASN A 72 14.09 14.13 -15.73
C ASN A 72 14.36 14.39 -14.24
N VAL A 73 14.63 15.65 -13.92
CA VAL A 73 14.88 16.16 -12.58
C VAL A 73 13.86 17.22 -12.17
N GLU A 74 12.66 17.15 -12.72
CA GLU A 74 11.59 18.09 -12.42
C GLU A 74 11.26 18.08 -10.93
N VAL A 75 11.20 19.28 -10.34
CA VAL A 75 10.84 19.45 -8.93
C VAL A 75 9.32 19.50 -8.82
N LEU A 76 8.74 18.37 -8.44
CA LEU A 76 7.30 18.21 -8.31
C LEU A 76 6.94 17.59 -6.96
N PRO A 77 7.00 18.35 -5.85
CA PRO A 77 6.69 17.85 -4.52
C PRO A 77 5.19 17.51 -4.38
N CYS A 78 4.87 16.75 -3.34
CA CYS A 78 3.48 16.50 -2.99
C CYS A 78 2.83 17.76 -2.38
N GLU A 79 1.56 17.98 -2.68
CA GLU A 79 0.79 19.05 -2.09
C GLU A 79 0.81 18.99 -0.56
N LYS A 80 1.03 20.16 0.06
CA LYS A 80 0.98 20.30 1.51
C LYS A 80 -0.44 20.04 2.01
N THR A 81 -0.58 19.14 2.96
CA THR A 81 -1.82 18.91 3.70
C THR A 81 -1.60 19.20 5.19
N LYS A 82 -2.68 19.22 5.99
CA LYS A 82 -2.56 19.42 7.45
C LYS A 82 -1.62 18.40 8.11
N ASP A 83 -1.59 17.20 7.57
CA ASP A 83 -0.86 16.06 8.15
C ASP A 83 0.48 15.78 7.44
N ARG A 84 0.74 16.46 6.32
CA ARG A 84 1.92 16.22 5.49
C ARG A 84 2.45 17.52 4.93
N ASP A 85 3.62 17.89 5.38
CA ASP A 85 4.45 18.92 4.78
C ASP A 85 5.82 18.30 4.48
N VAL A 86 5.94 17.73 3.29
CA VAL A 86 7.17 17.02 2.90
C VAL A 86 8.35 17.98 2.77
N CYS A 87 8.09 19.26 2.58
CA CYS A 87 9.13 20.27 2.45
C CYS A 87 9.67 20.74 3.82
N ALA A 88 8.85 20.68 4.89
CA ALA A 88 9.26 21.15 6.21
C ALA A 88 10.41 20.32 6.81
N TYR A 89 10.55 19.06 6.41
CA TYR A 89 11.56 18.13 6.91
C TYR A 89 12.57 17.72 5.84
N CYS A 90 12.65 18.48 4.74
CA CYS A 90 13.51 18.15 3.61
C CYS A 90 14.89 18.79 3.79
N ASP A 91 15.94 17.99 3.88
CA ASP A 91 17.33 18.45 3.98
C ASP A 91 17.77 19.27 2.76
N TYR A 92 17.12 19.08 1.62
CA TYR A 92 17.43 19.76 0.36
C TYR A 92 16.58 21.01 0.12
N TYR A 93 15.75 21.42 1.07
CA TYR A 93 14.84 22.57 0.91
C TYR A 93 15.53 23.84 0.42
N ALA A 94 16.71 24.14 0.99
CA ALA A 94 17.47 25.35 0.68
C ALA A 94 18.06 25.37 -0.75
N VAL A 95 18.20 24.21 -1.39
CA VAL A 95 18.82 24.07 -2.73
C VAL A 95 17.85 23.53 -3.80
N CYS A 96 16.65 23.17 -3.39
CA CYS A 96 15.66 22.51 -4.24
C CYS A 96 15.13 23.43 -5.36
N GLY A 97 15.14 24.75 -5.18
CA GLY A 97 14.59 25.69 -6.15
C GLY A 97 13.07 25.65 -6.30
N PHE A 98 12.35 24.95 -5.39
CA PHE A 98 10.89 24.95 -5.39
C PHE A 98 10.34 26.31 -5.00
N GLU A 99 9.57 26.93 -5.88
CA GLU A 99 8.93 28.22 -5.65
C GLU A 99 7.47 28.05 -5.22
N GLN A 100 7.01 28.93 -4.33
CA GLN A 100 5.63 28.91 -3.87
C GLN A 100 4.69 29.21 -5.05
N GLY A 101 3.75 28.31 -5.33
CA GLY A 101 2.86 28.37 -6.49
C GLY A 101 3.30 27.54 -7.68
N ALA A 102 4.46 26.90 -7.63
CA ALA A 102 4.87 25.91 -8.62
C ALA A 102 3.96 24.66 -8.59
N PRO A 103 3.92 23.87 -9.66
CA PRO A 103 3.12 22.67 -9.72
C PRO A 103 3.44 21.67 -8.60
N VAL A 104 2.42 21.06 -8.03
CA VAL A 104 2.53 20.02 -6.99
C VAL A 104 1.69 18.80 -7.36
N ARG A 105 2.13 17.64 -6.92
CA ARG A 105 1.34 16.40 -7.06
C ARG A 105 0.28 16.32 -5.99
N LYS A 106 -0.95 16.12 -6.39
CA LYS A 106 -2.04 15.84 -5.45
C LYS A 106 -2.05 14.35 -5.11
N ILE A 107 -2.03 14.04 -3.81
CA ILE A 107 -2.18 12.69 -3.31
C ILE A 107 -3.50 12.62 -2.58
N GLU A 108 -4.45 11.93 -3.17
CA GLU A 108 -5.75 11.69 -2.54
C GLU A 108 -5.61 10.67 -1.41
N LYS A 109 -6.27 10.95 -0.30
CA LYS A 109 -6.40 9.96 0.79
C LYS A 109 -7.36 8.87 0.33
N MET A 110 -6.90 7.65 0.32
CA MET A 110 -7.70 6.48 -0.06
C MET A 110 -7.89 5.59 1.16
N SER A 111 -9.13 5.11 1.38
CA SER A 111 -9.38 4.09 2.39
C SER A 111 -8.88 2.73 1.89
N LEU A 112 -8.56 1.81 2.81
CA LEU A 112 -8.17 0.44 2.42
C LEU A 112 -9.24 -0.23 1.55
N LYS A 113 -10.52 0.04 1.82
CA LYS A 113 -11.63 -0.49 1.04
C LYS A 113 -11.61 0.01 -0.41
N ASP A 114 -11.32 1.30 -0.60
CA ASP A 114 -11.26 1.89 -1.94
C ASP A 114 -9.99 1.45 -2.68
N ALA A 115 -8.86 1.33 -1.98
CA ALA A 115 -7.64 0.76 -2.52
C ALA A 115 -7.84 -0.69 -3.00
N LYS A 116 -8.50 -1.53 -2.19
CA LYS A 116 -8.86 -2.89 -2.61
C LYS A 116 -9.76 -2.91 -3.84
N LYS A 117 -10.74 -2.00 -3.90
CA LYS A 117 -11.64 -1.89 -5.05
C LYS A 117 -10.90 -1.45 -6.32
N ALA A 118 -9.95 -0.54 -6.19
CA ALA A 118 -9.09 -0.11 -7.31
C ALA A 118 -8.24 -1.28 -7.82
N LEU A 119 -7.51 -1.96 -6.92
CA LEU A 119 -6.70 -3.14 -7.25
C LEU A 119 -7.50 -4.30 -7.89
N ASN A 120 -8.80 -4.38 -7.63
CA ASN A 120 -9.64 -5.43 -8.20
C ASN A 120 -10.24 -5.04 -9.56
N LYS A 121 -10.41 -3.74 -9.84
CA LYS A 121 -10.94 -3.28 -11.14
C LYS A 121 -9.95 -3.46 -12.30
N GLU A 122 -8.67 -3.26 -12.05
CA GLU A 122 -7.63 -3.40 -13.08
C GLU A 122 -7.35 -4.86 -13.45
N GLY A 123 -7.82 -5.82 -12.65
CA GLY A 123 -7.70 -7.25 -12.96
C GLY A 123 -8.73 -7.78 -13.98
N ASP A 124 -9.79 -7.04 -14.24
CA ASP A 124 -10.87 -7.47 -15.14
C ASP A 124 -10.67 -6.98 -16.61
N ASP A 125 -9.74 -6.03 -16.83
CA ASP A 125 -9.47 -5.48 -18.17
C ASP A 125 -8.34 -6.21 -18.95
N VAL A 126 -7.80 -7.29 -18.41
CA VAL A 126 -6.79 -8.13 -19.07
C VAL A 126 -7.37 -9.53 -19.32
N GLY A 127 -8.34 -9.59 -20.19
CA GLY A 127 -8.97 -10.81 -20.70
C GLY A 127 -8.87 -10.89 -22.21
#